data_078680c9113717bb215466f614653675
#
_entry.id   078680c9113717bb215466f614653675
#
_cell.length_a   1.000
_cell.length_b   1.000
_cell.length_c   1.000
_cell.angle_alpha   90.00
_cell.angle_beta   90.00
_cell.angle_gamma   90.00
#
_symmetry.space_group_name_H-M   'P 1'
#
loop_
_entity.id
_entity.type
_entity.pdbx_description
1 polymer ?
#
loop_
_entity_poly.entity_id
_entity_poly.type
_entity_poly.pdbx_seq_one_letter_code
_entity_poly.pdbx_strand_id
1 'polypeptide(L)'
;VGGEWSDGMAIYDAIVMSKCFVTIIAYGQAESMSSIIFQAADKRLITTNTYFMTHYGSTDAGGEYLSVQNWAKYEKHICEVMMDIYTQSCVGGKFFKEKYGNKPHPDKVKTYLTRKLKSGDWYITAEDAVYYGFADEIAYSW
;
A
#
# COMPACT_ATOMS: atom_id res chain seq x y z
N VAL A 1 -9.22 7.17 5.48
CA VAL A 1 -8.27 7.59 6.52
C VAL A 1 -7.55 6.37 7.07
N GLY A 2 -6.32 6.52 7.49
CA GLY A 2 -5.51 5.44 8.07
C GLY A 2 -5.91 5.01 9.48
N GLY A 3 -5.03 4.32 10.17
CA GLY A 3 -5.26 3.78 11.50
C GLY A 3 -4.05 2.99 12.00
N GLU A 4 -4.21 2.34 13.14
CA GLU A 4 -3.19 1.53 13.77
C GLU A 4 -2.82 0.32 12.92
N TRP A 5 -1.51 -0.03 12.91
CA TRP A 5 -0.99 -1.12 12.11
C TRP A 5 -1.62 -2.48 12.46
N SER A 6 -1.68 -2.81 13.75
CA SER A 6 -2.21 -4.11 14.20
C SER A 6 -3.67 -4.30 13.83
N ASP A 7 -4.49 -3.26 13.99
CA ASP A 7 -5.92 -3.30 13.68
C ASP A 7 -6.12 -3.43 12.16
N GLY A 8 -5.36 -2.66 11.40
CA GLY A 8 -5.41 -2.71 9.96
C GLY A 8 -4.95 -4.05 9.38
N MET A 9 -3.88 -4.65 9.92
CA MET A 9 -3.43 -5.97 9.47
C MET A 9 -4.41 -7.08 9.84
N ALA A 10 -5.12 -6.97 10.97
CA ALA A 10 -6.20 -7.91 11.29
C ALA A 10 -7.32 -7.88 10.24
N ILE A 11 -7.68 -6.69 9.74
CA ILE A 11 -8.65 -6.53 8.65
C ILE A 11 -8.06 -7.08 7.33
N TYR A 12 -6.80 -6.76 7.03
CA TYR A 12 -6.09 -7.25 5.85
C TYR A 12 -6.11 -8.78 5.79
N ASP A 13 -5.70 -9.44 6.88
CA ASP A 13 -5.66 -10.89 6.99
C ASP A 13 -7.05 -11.51 6.85
N ALA A 14 -8.08 -10.91 7.46
CA ALA A 14 -9.46 -11.38 7.34
C ALA A 14 -9.95 -11.36 5.88
N ILE A 15 -9.56 -10.36 5.10
CA ILE A 15 -9.88 -10.27 3.68
C ILE A 15 -9.12 -11.34 2.88
N VAL A 16 -7.80 -11.44 3.07
CA VAL A 16 -6.95 -12.42 2.36
C VAL A 16 -7.34 -13.86 2.68
N MET A 17 -7.79 -14.14 3.92
CA MET A 17 -8.23 -15.47 4.33
C MET A 17 -9.68 -15.76 3.94
N SER A 18 -10.41 -14.82 3.39
CA SER A 18 -11.78 -15.01 2.92
C SER A 18 -11.83 -16.07 1.81
N LYS A 19 -12.85 -16.93 1.86
CA LYS A 19 -13.15 -17.88 0.77
C LYS A 19 -13.99 -17.26 -0.36
N CYS A 20 -14.47 -16.03 -0.15
CA CYS A 20 -15.25 -15.29 -1.12
C CYS A 20 -14.35 -14.39 -1.94
N PHE A 21 -14.71 -14.14 -3.19
CA PHE A 21 -14.09 -13.10 -4.00
C PHE A 21 -14.44 -11.72 -3.41
N VAL A 22 -13.45 -10.97 -3.00
CA VAL A 22 -13.62 -9.66 -2.33
C VAL A 22 -13.27 -8.52 -3.29
N THR A 23 -14.24 -7.66 -3.54
CA THR A 23 -14.01 -6.38 -4.24
C THR A 23 -14.01 -5.25 -3.22
N ILE A 24 -12.96 -4.42 -3.23
CA ILE A 24 -12.94 -3.17 -2.45
C ILE A 24 -13.05 -1.99 -3.40
N ILE A 25 -13.94 -1.06 -3.07
CA ILE A 25 -14.10 0.20 -3.80
C ILE A 25 -13.66 1.34 -2.87
N ALA A 26 -12.66 2.09 -3.31
CA ALA A 26 -12.21 3.28 -2.59
C ALA A 26 -12.97 4.52 -3.05
N TYR A 27 -13.57 5.24 -2.09
CA TYR A 27 -14.29 6.49 -2.30
C TYR A 27 -13.61 7.63 -1.56
N GLY A 28 -13.34 8.73 -2.24
CA GLY A 28 -12.79 9.96 -1.67
C GLY A 28 -11.30 9.81 -1.31
N GLN A 29 -10.94 8.86 -0.44
CA GLN A 29 -9.54 8.63 -0.06
C GLN A 29 -9.27 7.18 0.34
N ALA A 30 -8.07 6.70 0.00
CA ALA A 30 -7.47 5.46 0.48
C ALA A 30 -6.04 5.79 0.93
N GLU A 31 -5.88 6.12 2.22
CA GLU A 31 -4.64 6.70 2.74
C GLU A 31 -4.08 5.88 3.90
N SER A 32 -2.72 5.85 4.00
CA SER A 32 -2.03 5.19 5.10
C SER A 32 -2.49 3.73 5.26
N MET A 33 -2.91 3.28 6.43
CA MET A 33 -3.36 1.91 6.68
C MET A 33 -4.50 1.47 5.75
N SER A 34 -5.44 2.34 5.39
CA SER A 34 -6.52 1.99 4.44
C SER A 34 -6.00 1.74 3.02
N SER A 35 -4.87 2.33 2.63
CA SER A 35 -4.22 2.02 1.35
C SER A 35 -3.59 0.62 1.35
N ILE A 36 -3.16 0.12 2.51
CA ILE A 36 -2.65 -1.24 2.69
C ILE A 36 -3.80 -2.25 2.67
N ILE A 37 -4.86 -2.00 3.45
CA ILE A 37 -6.08 -2.85 3.47
C ILE A 37 -6.66 -2.99 2.05
N PHE A 38 -6.63 -1.92 1.27
CA PHE A 38 -7.09 -1.92 -0.12
C PHE A 38 -6.35 -2.96 -0.98
N GLN A 39 -5.08 -3.27 -0.65
CA GLN A 39 -4.29 -4.25 -1.38
C GLN A 39 -4.69 -5.71 -1.08
N ALA A 40 -5.48 -5.97 -0.03
CA ALA A 40 -5.93 -7.31 0.31
C ALA A 40 -7.03 -7.84 -0.62
N ALA A 41 -7.69 -6.97 -1.39
CA ALA A 41 -8.81 -7.33 -2.26
C ALA A 41 -8.37 -8.13 -3.49
N ASP A 42 -9.23 -9.04 -3.94
CA ASP A 42 -9.11 -9.69 -5.25
C ASP A 42 -9.33 -8.71 -6.41
N LYS A 43 -10.21 -7.72 -6.21
CA LYS A 43 -10.46 -6.64 -7.16
C LYS A 43 -10.46 -5.29 -6.44
N ARG A 44 -9.63 -4.37 -6.91
CA ARG A 44 -9.41 -3.05 -6.31
C ARG A 44 -9.94 -1.96 -7.26
N LEU A 45 -11.06 -1.36 -6.90
CA LEU A 45 -11.68 -0.29 -7.66
C LEU A 45 -11.47 1.05 -6.95
N ILE A 46 -11.20 2.09 -7.70
CA ILE A 46 -11.01 3.45 -7.16
C ILE A 46 -11.88 4.44 -7.94
N THR A 47 -12.63 5.31 -7.25
CA THR A 47 -13.45 6.31 -7.95
C THR A 47 -12.60 7.49 -8.41
N THR A 48 -13.02 8.17 -9.47
CA THR A 48 -12.27 9.22 -10.17
C THR A 48 -11.73 10.32 -9.25
N ASN A 49 -12.48 10.70 -8.23
CA ASN A 49 -12.11 11.79 -7.31
C ASN A 49 -11.42 11.26 -6.04
N THR A 50 -11.01 10.01 -6.01
CA THR A 50 -10.32 9.41 -4.86
C THR A 50 -8.83 9.69 -4.95
N TYR A 51 -8.26 10.15 -3.84
CA TYR A 51 -6.82 10.18 -3.65
C TYR A 51 -6.34 8.92 -2.93
N PHE A 52 -5.25 8.38 -3.41
CA PHE A 52 -4.51 7.30 -2.76
C PHE A 52 -3.24 7.89 -2.14
N MET A 53 -2.95 7.55 -0.88
CA MET A 53 -1.73 8.02 -0.23
C MET A 53 -1.02 6.89 0.50
N THR A 54 0.26 6.80 0.27
CA THR A 54 1.16 5.88 0.95
C THR A 54 2.34 6.63 1.56
N HIS A 55 2.77 6.18 2.74
CA HIS A 55 3.89 6.72 3.49
C HIS A 55 4.45 5.66 4.45
N TYR A 56 5.60 5.92 5.04
CA TYR A 56 6.15 5.05 6.10
C TYR A 56 5.43 5.18 7.44
N GLY A 57 4.50 6.14 7.57
CA GLY A 57 3.84 6.44 8.84
C GLY A 57 4.69 7.33 9.74
N SER A 58 4.17 7.57 10.93
CA SER A 58 4.85 8.26 12.01
C SER A 58 4.77 7.41 13.28
N THR A 59 5.82 7.42 14.06
CA THR A 59 5.87 6.72 15.34
C THR A 59 6.57 7.58 16.38
N ASP A 60 6.10 7.49 17.62
CA ASP A 60 6.73 8.07 18.78
C ASP A 60 7.14 6.96 19.73
N ALA A 61 8.43 6.90 20.05
CA ALA A 61 8.96 5.94 21.00
C ALA A 61 9.73 6.67 22.09
N GLY A 62 9.34 6.41 23.33
CA GLY A 62 10.00 6.93 24.53
C GLY A 62 10.16 5.83 25.57
N GLY A 63 11.07 6.01 26.53
CA GLY A 63 11.29 5.08 27.62
C GLY A 63 12.73 4.57 27.71
N GLU A 64 12.90 3.38 28.25
CA GLU A 64 14.22 2.77 28.43
C GLU A 64 14.92 2.48 27.11
N TYR A 65 16.23 2.65 27.08
CA TYR A 65 17.06 2.51 25.88
C TYR A 65 16.83 1.21 25.10
N LEU A 66 16.77 0.07 25.78
CA LEU A 66 16.55 -1.23 25.13
C LEU A 66 15.14 -1.36 24.55
N SER A 67 14.14 -0.78 25.23
CA SER A 67 12.73 -0.75 24.75
C SER A 67 12.61 0.06 23.47
N VAL A 68 13.25 1.23 23.41
CA VAL A 68 13.30 2.08 22.20
C VAL A 68 14.00 1.36 21.03
N GLN A 69 15.10 0.66 21.30
CA GLN A 69 15.79 -0.13 20.26
C GLN A 69 14.91 -1.28 19.73
N ASN A 70 14.21 -1.98 20.59
CA ASN A 70 13.33 -3.08 20.19
C ASN A 70 12.14 -2.55 19.40
N TRP A 71 11.58 -1.41 19.79
CA TRP A 71 10.54 -0.71 19.04
C TRP A 71 11.02 -0.33 17.63
N ALA A 72 12.20 0.25 17.51
CA ALA A 72 12.78 0.60 16.21
C ALA A 72 12.96 -0.61 15.26
N LYS A 73 13.33 -1.78 15.83
CA LYS A 73 13.40 -3.02 15.04
C LYS A 73 12.03 -3.48 14.57
N TYR A 74 11.01 -3.37 15.42
CA TYR A 74 9.63 -3.70 15.09
C TYR A 74 9.09 -2.78 13.98
N GLU A 75 9.28 -1.47 14.11
CA GLU A 75 8.91 -0.49 13.09
C GLU A 75 9.58 -0.77 11.74
N LYS A 76 10.86 -1.13 11.76
CA LYS A 76 11.55 -1.53 10.53
C LYS A 76 10.90 -2.75 9.87
N HIS A 77 10.52 -3.75 10.66
CA HIS A 77 9.83 -4.94 10.16
C HIS A 77 8.47 -4.57 9.55
N ILE A 78 7.67 -3.72 10.21
CA ILE A 78 6.40 -3.19 9.69
C ILE A 78 6.61 -2.53 8.32
N CYS A 79 7.61 -1.66 8.20
CA CYS A 79 7.92 -1.00 6.93
C CYS A 79 8.30 -2.00 5.82
N GLU A 80 9.02 -3.07 6.15
CA GLU A 80 9.37 -4.12 5.19
C GLU A 80 8.13 -4.89 4.71
N VAL A 81 7.24 -5.29 5.63
CA VAL A 81 5.96 -5.96 5.29
C VAL A 81 5.09 -5.07 4.40
N MET A 82 4.92 -3.80 4.76
CA MET A 82 4.18 -2.84 3.96
C MET A 82 4.74 -2.73 2.53
N MET A 83 6.06 -2.61 2.41
CA MET A 83 6.72 -2.51 1.10
C MET A 83 6.57 -3.78 0.28
N ASP A 84 6.55 -4.94 0.90
CA ASP A 84 6.30 -6.20 0.20
C ASP A 84 4.87 -6.27 -0.33
N ILE A 85 3.87 -5.85 0.44
CA ILE A 85 2.47 -5.77 0.02
C ILE A 85 2.34 -4.85 -1.21
N TYR A 86 2.87 -3.63 -1.14
CA TYR A 86 2.80 -2.69 -2.27
C TYR A 86 3.58 -3.20 -3.49
N THR A 87 4.71 -3.85 -3.28
CA THR A 87 5.50 -4.40 -4.38
C THR A 87 4.73 -5.49 -5.12
N GLN A 88 4.10 -6.41 -4.41
CA GLN A 88 3.28 -7.47 -4.99
C GLN A 88 2.12 -6.90 -5.82
N SER A 89 1.44 -5.88 -5.30
CA SER A 89 0.34 -5.22 -6.00
C SER A 89 0.81 -4.50 -7.26
N CYS A 90 1.94 -3.79 -7.17
CA CYS A 90 2.42 -2.91 -8.23
C CYS A 90 3.22 -3.62 -9.33
N VAL A 91 3.75 -4.83 -9.09
CA VAL A 91 4.61 -5.53 -10.07
C VAL A 91 3.94 -5.74 -11.43
N GLY A 92 2.61 -5.84 -11.44
CA GLY A 92 1.79 -5.93 -12.66
C GLY A 92 1.38 -4.57 -13.26
N GLY A 93 1.70 -3.46 -12.60
CA GLY A 93 1.31 -2.12 -13.02
C GLY A 93 1.90 -1.72 -14.37
N LYS A 94 1.14 -0.93 -15.12
CA LYS A 94 1.54 -0.49 -16.47
C LYS A 94 2.84 0.28 -16.43
N PHE A 95 3.01 1.21 -15.48
CA PHE A 95 4.24 1.98 -15.29
C PHE A 95 5.48 1.09 -15.17
N PHE A 96 5.41 0.05 -14.34
CA PHE A 96 6.57 -0.82 -14.11
C PHE A 96 6.88 -1.72 -15.30
N LYS A 97 5.85 -2.15 -16.05
CA LYS A 97 6.02 -2.89 -17.30
C LYS A 97 6.69 -2.03 -18.39
N GLU A 98 6.29 -0.78 -18.51
CA GLU A 98 6.90 0.17 -19.46
C GLU A 98 8.35 0.48 -19.08
N LYS A 99 8.62 0.63 -17.76
CA LYS A 99 9.94 1.00 -17.27
C LYS A 99 10.95 -0.14 -17.25
N TYR A 100 10.52 -1.35 -16.93
CA TYR A 100 11.41 -2.50 -16.65
C TYR A 100 11.14 -3.73 -17.53
N GLY A 101 10.22 -3.64 -18.49
CA GLY A 101 9.80 -4.74 -19.37
C GLY A 101 8.57 -5.48 -18.86
N ASN A 102 7.99 -6.33 -19.69
CA ASN A 102 6.70 -7.00 -19.45
C ASN A 102 6.62 -7.83 -18.16
N LYS A 103 7.75 -8.24 -17.61
CA LYS A 103 7.86 -8.99 -16.35
C LYS A 103 8.88 -8.27 -15.44
N PRO A 104 8.48 -7.17 -14.78
CA PRO A 104 9.36 -6.43 -13.90
C PRO A 104 9.84 -7.33 -12.74
N HIS A 105 11.12 -7.26 -12.40
CA HIS A 105 11.62 -7.94 -11.21
C HIS A 105 11.11 -7.22 -9.95
N PRO A 106 10.55 -7.94 -8.95
CA PRO A 106 10.00 -7.32 -7.73
C PRO A 106 10.99 -6.36 -7.04
N ASP A 107 12.28 -6.70 -6.97
CA ASP A 107 13.29 -5.83 -6.32
C ASP A 107 13.42 -4.46 -7.00
N LYS A 108 13.27 -4.39 -8.32
CA LYS A 108 13.29 -3.11 -9.04
C LYS A 108 12.06 -2.26 -8.70
N VAL A 109 10.90 -2.90 -8.57
CA VAL A 109 9.65 -2.25 -8.15
C VAL A 109 9.81 -1.77 -6.70
N LYS A 110 10.24 -2.63 -5.78
CA LYS A 110 10.47 -2.30 -4.37
C LYS A 110 11.46 -1.14 -4.21
N THR A 111 12.57 -1.17 -4.94
CA THR A 111 13.56 -0.08 -4.93
C THR A 111 12.96 1.25 -5.39
N TYR A 112 12.12 1.24 -6.42
CA TYR A 112 11.45 2.44 -6.92
C TYR A 112 10.47 3.00 -5.87
N LEU A 113 9.60 2.15 -5.31
CA LEU A 113 8.62 2.53 -4.28
C LEU A 113 9.32 3.09 -3.03
N THR A 114 10.36 2.39 -2.54
CA THR A 114 11.17 2.84 -1.40
C THR A 114 11.74 4.23 -1.63
N ARG A 115 12.26 4.51 -2.83
CA ARG A 115 12.81 5.83 -3.15
C ARG A 115 11.74 6.92 -3.16
N LYS A 116 10.53 6.60 -3.65
CA LYS A 116 9.40 7.53 -3.62
C LYS A 116 9.00 7.89 -2.20
N LEU A 117 8.88 6.89 -1.32
CA LEU A 117 8.45 7.09 0.07
C LEU A 117 9.50 7.78 0.95
N LYS A 118 10.78 7.73 0.59
CA LYS A 118 11.83 8.50 1.28
C LYS A 118 11.67 10.02 1.16
N SER A 119 10.85 10.49 0.20
CA SER A 119 10.59 11.92 0.00
C SER A 119 9.40 12.43 0.85
N GLY A 120 8.77 11.57 1.65
CA GLY A 120 7.59 11.87 2.46
C GLY A 120 6.31 11.23 1.93
N ASP A 121 5.18 11.76 2.34
CA ASP A 121 3.87 11.27 1.92
C ASP A 121 3.71 11.36 0.39
N TRP A 122 3.36 10.23 -0.21
CA TRP A 122 3.14 10.17 -1.64
C TRP A 122 1.65 10.10 -1.96
N TYR A 123 1.11 11.24 -2.34
CA TYR A 123 -0.27 11.39 -2.83
C TYR A 123 -0.34 11.06 -4.31
N ILE A 124 -1.32 10.25 -4.68
CA ILE A 124 -1.49 9.69 -6.02
C ILE A 124 -2.95 9.87 -6.44
N THR A 125 -3.18 10.33 -7.68
CA THR A 125 -4.54 10.39 -8.26
C THR A 125 -5.09 8.99 -8.54
N ALA A 126 -6.38 8.87 -8.82
CA ALA A 126 -6.99 7.59 -9.18
C ALA A 126 -6.35 6.99 -10.44
N GLU A 127 -6.07 7.83 -11.46
CA GLU A 127 -5.42 7.43 -12.69
C GLU A 127 -3.99 6.90 -12.44
N ASP A 128 -3.24 7.61 -11.61
CA ASP A 128 -1.89 7.21 -11.25
C ASP A 128 -1.89 5.93 -10.39
N ALA A 129 -2.89 5.76 -9.49
CA ALA A 129 -3.02 4.55 -8.70
C ALA A 129 -3.22 3.31 -9.59
N VAL A 130 -4.03 3.42 -10.64
CA VAL A 130 -4.19 2.36 -11.67
C VAL A 130 -2.89 2.20 -12.47
N TYR A 131 -2.26 3.28 -12.89
CA TYR A 131 -1.04 3.25 -13.70
C TYR A 131 0.13 2.57 -12.98
N TYR A 132 0.29 2.85 -11.67
CA TYR A 132 1.31 2.19 -10.84
C TYR A 132 0.92 0.76 -10.42
N GLY A 133 -0.36 0.41 -10.44
CA GLY A 133 -0.87 -0.91 -10.05
C GLY A 133 -1.32 -1.00 -8.58
N PHE A 134 -1.50 0.13 -7.90
CA PHE A 134 -2.15 0.16 -6.58
C PHE A 134 -3.66 -0.10 -6.66
N ALA A 135 -4.28 0.21 -7.79
CA ALA A 135 -5.67 -0.13 -8.11
C ALA A 135 -5.72 -0.86 -9.46
N ASP A 136 -6.78 -1.62 -9.68
CA ASP A 136 -6.96 -2.37 -10.92
C ASP A 136 -7.71 -1.57 -11.97
N GLU A 137 -8.66 -0.72 -11.53
CA GLU A 137 -9.57 -0.03 -12.44
C GLU A 137 -10.22 1.19 -11.76
N ILE A 138 -10.52 2.22 -12.57
CA ILE A 138 -11.36 3.34 -12.12
C ILE A 138 -12.82 2.89 -12.17
N ALA A 139 -13.52 2.99 -11.03
CA ALA A 139 -14.95 2.77 -10.98
C ALA A 139 -15.67 3.98 -11.61
N TYR A 140 -16.17 3.81 -12.81
CA TYR A 140 -17.14 4.72 -13.41
C TYR A 140 -18.55 4.36 -12.90
N SER A 141 -19.49 5.32 -12.92
CA SER A 141 -20.87 5.10 -12.47
C SER A 141 -21.46 3.79 -13.03
N TRP A 142 -22.06 3.04 -12.17
CA TRP A 142 -22.85 1.84 -12.51
C TRP A 142 -24.15 2.22 -13.20
#